data_9144cfc41d2957520f2682fabefa005c
#
_entry.id   9144cfc41d2957520f2682fabefa005c
#
_cell.length_a   1.000
_cell.length_b   1.000
_cell.length_c   1.000
_cell.angle_alpha   90.00
_cell.angle_beta   90.00
_cell.angle_gamma   90.00
#
_symmetry.space_group_name_H-M   'P 1'
#
loop_
_entity.id
_entity.type
_entity.pdbx_description
1 polymer ?
#
loop_
_entity_poly.entity_id
_entity_poly.type
_entity_poly.pdbx_seq_one_letter_code
_entity_poly.pdbx_strand_id
1 'polypeptide(L)'
;MLVLMGVRADGTKELIAMTDGYRESSEAWAGLLRDCARRGMRAPVLAVGDGALGFWNALNEVFPETRHQRCWVHKTANILDALPKSAQPAAKRAIQEIYNAEGKEHAARAVRAFERAYQAKYPKVVKRLTDDEDELLAFFDFPAEHWIHLRTTNPIESTFATVRLRTKVTKGAGSRAAALAMVFKLIESAQARWRAVNAPHLVALVRAGATFLNGKLVERPEETPAVEESTIAA
;
A
#
# COMPACT_ATOMS: atom_id res chain seq x y z
N MET A 1 -8.72 4.59 15.78
CA MET A 1 -7.47 5.38 15.82
C MET A 1 -6.82 5.29 14.45
N LEU A 2 -6.43 6.43 13.90
CA LEU A 2 -5.78 6.52 12.60
C LEU A 2 -4.27 6.56 12.79
N VAL A 3 -3.52 5.81 11.96
CA VAL A 3 -2.05 5.78 12.00
C VAL A 3 -1.52 5.78 10.58
N LEU A 4 -0.55 6.62 10.34
CA LEU A 4 0.16 6.74 9.08
C LEU A 4 1.64 6.39 9.28
N MET A 5 2.09 5.36 8.60
CA MET A 5 3.50 4.95 8.53
C MET A 5 4.05 5.31 7.16
N GLY A 6 5.26 5.83 7.10
CA GLY A 6 5.94 6.16 5.85
C GLY A 6 7.27 5.43 5.69
N VAL A 7 7.79 5.48 4.46
CA VAL A 7 9.13 5.05 4.10
C VAL A 7 9.93 6.27 3.67
N ARG A 8 11.05 6.52 4.32
CA ARG A 8 11.99 7.62 4.00
C ARG A 8 12.79 7.31 2.74
N ALA A 9 13.50 8.32 2.23
CA ALA A 9 14.36 8.17 1.05
C ALA A 9 15.47 7.13 1.22
N ASP A 10 15.93 6.93 2.45
CA ASP A 10 16.93 5.93 2.83
C ASP A 10 16.35 4.52 3.04
N GLY A 11 15.04 4.35 2.79
CA GLY A 11 14.33 3.08 2.96
C GLY A 11 13.91 2.75 4.39
N THR A 12 14.23 3.60 5.38
CA THR A 12 13.77 3.40 6.76
C THR A 12 12.28 3.69 6.91
N LYS A 13 11.63 2.98 7.82
CA LYS A 13 10.20 3.19 8.14
C LYS A 13 10.06 4.11 9.33
N GLU A 14 9.06 4.99 9.28
CA GLU A 14 8.77 5.89 10.39
C GLU A 14 7.26 6.07 10.62
N LEU A 15 6.90 6.42 11.85
CA LEU A 15 5.58 6.90 12.20
C LEU A 15 5.45 8.36 11.70
N ILE A 16 4.64 8.58 10.68
CA ILE A 16 4.39 9.92 10.12
C ILE A 16 3.42 10.70 11.00
N ALA A 17 2.30 10.05 11.34
CA ALA A 17 1.25 10.67 12.14
C ALA A 17 0.36 9.62 12.80
N MET A 18 -0.26 10.00 13.90
CA MET A 18 -1.34 9.27 14.52
C MET A 18 -2.36 10.24 15.17
N THR A 19 -3.61 9.84 15.12
CA THR A 19 -4.68 10.57 15.83
C THR A 19 -5.76 9.60 16.28
N ASP A 20 -6.54 10.02 17.27
CA ASP A 20 -7.73 9.28 17.66
C ASP A 20 -8.92 9.70 16.78
N GLY A 21 -9.14 9.01 15.71
CA GLY A 21 -10.39 9.14 14.96
C GLY A 21 -11.54 8.46 15.72
N TYR A 22 -12.60 9.20 16.06
CA TYR A 22 -13.81 8.61 16.63
C TYR A 22 -14.46 7.62 15.66
N ARG A 23 -14.30 7.86 14.35
CA ARG A 23 -14.62 6.97 13.23
C ARG A 23 -13.54 7.09 12.16
N GLU A 24 -13.32 6.05 11.38
CA GLU A 24 -12.46 6.09 10.19
C GLU A 24 -13.19 6.78 9.02
N SER A 25 -13.65 8.01 9.27
CA SER A 25 -14.35 8.82 8.28
C SER A 25 -13.38 9.51 7.32
N SER A 26 -13.87 9.85 6.12
CA SER A 26 -13.08 10.63 5.15
C SER A 26 -12.59 11.95 5.77
N GLU A 27 -13.41 12.65 6.54
CA GLU A 27 -13.03 13.90 7.17
C GLU A 27 -11.92 13.74 8.22
N ALA A 28 -11.96 12.68 9.04
CA ALA A 28 -10.89 12.40 10.02
C ALA A 28 -9.56 12.10 9.34
N TRP A 29 -9.58 11.32 8.25
CA TRP A 29 -8.41 11.05 7.44
C TRP A 29 -7.91 12.30 6.70
N ALA A 30 -8.82 13.09 6.10
CA ALA A 30 -8.45 14.34 5.42
C ALA A 30 -7.82 15.34 6.38
N GLY A 31 -8.36 15.48 7.60
CA GLY A 31 -7.77 16.31 8.65
C GLY A 31 -6.34 15.90 9.00
N LEU A 32 -6.09 14.58 9.14
CA LEU A 32 -4.75 14.06 9.41
C LEU A 32 -3.77 14.30 8.24
N LEU A 33 -4.21 14.04 7.00
CA LEU A 33 -3.38 14.23 5.82
C LEU A 33 -3.08 15.71 5.54
N ARG A 34 -4.07 16.61 5.70
CA ARG A 34 -3.88 18.08 5.61
C ARG A 34 -2.88 18.59 6.66
N ASP A 35 -2.93 18.04 7.89
CA ASP A 35 -1.92 18.37 8.90
C ASP A 35 -0.52 17.90 8.50
N CYS A 36 -0.39 16.70 7.95
CA CYS A 36 0.87 16.21 7.42
C CYS A 36 1.39 17.11 6.27
N ALA A 37 0.53 17.50 5.34
CA ALA A 37 0.88 18.40 4.23
C ALA A 37 1.36 19.77 4.74
N ARG A 38 0.64 20.35 5.71
CA ARG A 38 1.01 21.62 6.36
C ARG A 38 2.36 21.55 7.06
N ARG A 39 2.75 20.40 7.59
CA ARG A 39 4.07 20.13 8.20
C ARG A 39 5.15 19.80 7.15
N GLY A 40 4.85 19.90 5.86
CA GLY A 40 5.82 19.72 4.77
C GLY A 40 5.84 18.32 4.15
N MET A 41 4.88 17.44 4.46
CA MET A 41 4.75 16.18 3.75
C MET A 41 4.35 16.44 2.31
N ARG A 42 5.14 15.96 1.36
CA ARG A 42 4.79 15.94 -0.07
C ARG A 42 3.93 14.72 -0.38
N ALA A 43 3.19 14.77 -1.49
CA ALA A 43 2.42 13.63 -1.96
C ALA A 43 3.30 12.37 -2.03
N PRO A 44 2.92 11.27 -1.36
CA PRO A 44 3.63 10.01 -1.52
C PRO A 44 3.43 9.45 -2.92
N VAL A 45 4.43 8.74 -3.45
CA VAL A 45 4.32 8.11 -4.78
C VAL A 45 3.26 6.99 -4.76
N LEU A 46 3.18 6.26 -3.67
CA LEU A 46 2.23 5.17 -3.47
C LEU A 46 1.73 5.15 -2.03
N ALA A 47 0.44 4.91 -1.85
CA ALA A 47 -0.16 4.61 -0.55
C ALA A 47 -0.72 3.19 -0.54
N VAL A 48 -0.47 2.46 0.54
CA VAL A 48 -0.96 1.10 0.75
C VAL A 48 -2.02 1.10 1.85
N GLY A 49 -3.21 0.58 1.58
CA GLY A 49 -4.31 0.58 2.54
C GLY A 49 -5.20 -0.66 2.46
N ASP A 50 -6.01 -0.86 3.50
CA ASP A 50 -6.94 -2.00 3.61
C ASP A 50 -8.18 -1.88 2.72
N GLY A 51 -8.46 -0.69 2.21
CA GLY A 51 -9.60 -0.40 1.36
C GLY A 51 -10.75 0.31 2.07
N ALA A 52 -10.53 0.86 3.24
CA ALA A 52 -11.48 1.75 3.87
C ALA A 52 -11.71 2.99 2.99
N LEU A 53 -12.93 3.18 2.48
CA LEU A 53 -13.27 4.29 1.56
C LEU A 53 -12.91 5.66 2.15
N GLY A 54 -13.02 5.82 3.47
CA GLY A 54 -12.67 7.07 4.14
C GLY A 54 -11.23 7.50 3.92
N PHE A 55 -10.29 6.56 3.95
CA PHE A 55 -8.88 6.84 3.67
C PHE A 55 -8.64 7.23 2.20
N TRP A 56 -9.20 6.46 1.26
CA TRP A 56 -8.99 6.70 -0.17
C TRP A 56 -9.61 8.01 -0.65
N ASN A 57 -10.81 8.34 -0.16
CA ASN A 57 -11.44 9.64 -0.46
C ASN A 57 -10.60 10.81 0.05
N ALA A 58 -10.10 10.71 1.29
CA ALA A 58 -9.24 11.73 1.86
C ALA A 58 -7.89 11.85 1.14
N LEU A 59 -7.31 10.72 0.72
CA LEU A 59 -6.06 10.70 -0.04
C LEU A 59 -6.22 11.38 -1.40
N ASN A 60 -7.29 11.08 -2.12
CA ASN A 60 -7.63 11.72 -3.41
C ASN A 60 -7.86 13.22 -3.27
N GLU A 61 -8.42 13.66 -2.15
CA GLU A 61 -8.64 15.08 -1.88
C GLU A 61 -7.34 15.83 -1.58
N VAL A 62 -6.47 15.25 -0.74
CA VAL A 62 -5.28 15.96 -0.23
C VAL A 62 -4.05 15.72 -1.11
N PHE A 63 -3.91 14.51 -1.65
CA PHE A 63 -2.78 14.07 -2.48
C PHE A 63 -3.26 13.31 -3.73
N PRO A 64 -3.95 13.98 -4.67
CA PRO A 64 -4.57 13.33 -5.84
C PRO A 64 -3.60 12.60 -6.76
N GLU A 65 -2.32 12.96 -6.72
CA GLU A 65 -1.26 12.33 -7.53
C GLU A 65 -0.78 10.98 -6.97
N THR A 66 -1.15 10.67 -5.72
CA THR A 66 -0.71 9.45 -5.04
C THR A 66 -1.39 8.23 -5.65
N ARG A 67 -0.60 7.26 -6.10
CA ARG A 67 -1.13 5.98 -6.58
C ARG A 67 -1.65 5.15 -5.41
N HIS A 68 -2.66 4.34 -5.69
CA HIS A 68 -3.28 3.46 -4.69
C HIS A 68 -2.78 2.03 -4.86
N GLN A 69 -2.54 1.36 -3.74
CA GLN A 69 -2.31 -0.08 -3.64
C GLN A 69 -3.21 -0.67 -2.57
N ARG A 70 -4.07 -1.59 -2.95
CA ARG A 70 -4.91 -2.33 -2.00
C ARG A 70 -4.12 -3.44 -1.32
N CYS A 71 -4.32 -3.60 -0.03
CA CYS A 71 -3.71 -4.68 0.74
C CYS A 71 -4.27 -6.04 0.33
N TRP A 72 -3.43 -6.94 -0.16
CA TRP A 72 -3.83 -8.28 -0.57
C TRP A 72 -4.30 -9.18 0.58
N VAL A 73 -3.83 -8.96 1.81
CA VAL A 73 -4.30 -9.71 2.98
C VAL A 73 -5.76 -9.40 3.24
N HIS A 74 -6.12 -8.12 3.33
CA HIS A 74 -7.52 -7.69 3.53
C HIS A 74 -8.41 -8.05 2.35
N LYS A 75 -7.93 -7.87 1.11
CA LYS A 75 -8.70 -8.25 -0.08
C LYS A 75 -8.97 -9.76 -0.11
N THR A 76 -7.96 -10.58 0.20
CA THR A 76 -8.12 -12.03 0.29
C THR A 76 -9.17 -12.41 1.33
N ALA A 77 -9.10 -11.83 2.54
CA ALA A 77 -10.09 -12.07 3.58
C ALA A 77 -11.50 -11.69 3.10
N ASN A 78 -11.68 -10.49 2.51
CA ASN A 78 -12.97 -10.03 1.99
C ASN A 78 -13.56 -10.91 0.89
N ILE A 79 -12.70 -11.51 0.05
CA ILE A 79 -13.14 -12.46 -0.99
C ILE A 79 -13.55 -13.79 -0.35
N LEU A 80 -12.71 -14.34 0.54
CA LEU A 80 -12.97 -15.63 1.18
C LEU A 80 -14.20 -15.60 2.08
N ASP A 81 -14.45 -14.50 2.81
CA ASP A 81 -15.62 -14.34 3.67
C ASP A 81 -16.94 -14.37 2.89
N ALA A 82 -16.91 -14.07 1.60
CA ALA A 82 -18.07 -14.17 0.71
C ALA A 82 -18.24 -15.55 0.06
N LEU A 83 -17.35 -16.49 0.35
CA LEU A 83 -17.39 -17.86 -0.17
C LEU A 83 -17.74 -18.87 0.92
N PRO A 84 -18.48 -19.95 0.57
CA PRO A 84 -18.66 -21.08 1.48
C PRO A 84 -17.31 -21.69 1.88
N LYS A 85 -17.21 -22.22 3.09
CA LYS A 85 -15.98 -22.83 3.63
C LYS A 85 -15.33 -23.84 2.68
N SER A 86 -16.14 -24.64 1.99
CA SER A 86 -15.65 -25.64 1.02
C SER A 86 -14.96 -25.05 -0.20
N ALA A 87 -15.31 -23.85 -0.63
CA ALA A 87 -14.71 -23.19 -1.79
C ALA A 87 -13.47 -22.34 -1.42
N GLN A 88 -13.33 -21.96 -0.15
CA GLN A 88 -12.26 -21.05 0.30
C GLN A 88 -10.83 -21.56 0.00
N PRO A 89 -10.47 -22.85 0.22
CA PRO A 89 -9.09 -23.29 -0.03
C PRO A 89 -8.66 -23.17 -1.49
N ALA A 90 -9.55 -23.49 -2.44
CA ALA A 90 -9.27 -23.36 -3.87
C ALA A 90 -9.17 -21.88 -4.29
N ALA A 91 -10.10 -21.04 -3.84
CA ALA A 91 -10.09 -19.61 -4.09
C ALA A 91 -8.83 -18.95 -3.53
N LYS A 92 -8.41 -19.32 -2.31
CA LYS A 92 -7.18 -18.81 -1.72
C LYS A 92 -5.95 -19.11 -2.57
N ARG A 93 -5.82 -20.33 -3.09
CA ARG A 93 -4.71 -20.68 -3.99
C ARG A 93 -4.75 -19.86 -5.28
N ALA A 94 -5.92 -19.72 -5.90
CA ALA A 94 -6.06 -18.91 -7.10
C ALA A 94 -5.71 -17.43 -6.87
N ILE A 95 -6.09 -16.86 -5.73
CA ILE A 95 -5.70 -15.50 -5.33
C ILE A 95 -4.18 -15.40 -5.10
N GLN A 96 -3.57 -16.40 -4.48
CA GLN A 96 -2.12 -16.46 -4.27
C GLN A 96 -1.35 -16.49 -5.58
N GLU A 97 -1.86 -17.15 -6.62
CA GLU A 97 -1.29 -17.15 -7.96
C GLU A 97 -1.26 -15.75 -8.56
N ILE A 98 -2.30 -14.93 -8.33
CA ILE A 98 -2.36 -13.56 -8.83
C ILE A 98 -1.23 -12.70 -8.23
N TYR A 99 -1.15 -12.62 -6.90
CA TYR A 99 -0.19 -11.69 -6.28
C TYR A 99 1.24 -12.24 -6.18
N ASN A 100 1.47 -13.51 -6.48
CA ASN A 100 2.80 -14.12 -6.62
C ASN A 100 3.22 -14.29 -8.08
N ALA A 101 2.45 -13.78 -9.04
CA ALA A 101 2.80 -13.80 -10.45
C ALA A 101 4.16 -13.11 -10.70
N GLU A 102 4.85 -13.53 -11.74
CA GLU A 102 6.16 -12.98 -12.14
C GLU A 102 6.06 -11.57 -12.73
N GLY A 103 4.85 -11.14 -13.12
CA GLY A 103 4.60 -9.83 -13.69
C GLY A 103 3.12 -9.54 -13.87
N LYS A 104 2.81 -8.29 -14.22
CA LYS A 104 1.45 -7.77 -14.30
C LYS A 104 0.57 -8.53 -15.31
N GLU A 105 1.13 -8.90 -16.46
CA GLU A 105 0.39 -9.67 -17.48
C GLU A 105 0.03 -11.09 -17.00
N HIS A 106 0.96 -11.74 -16.28
CA HIS A 106 0.69 -13.05 -15.67
C HIS A 106 -0.40 -12.91 -14.61
N ALA A 107 -0.31 -11.91 -13.74
CA ALA A 107 -1.32 -11.61 -12.74
C ALA A 107 -2.70 -11.37 -13.38
N ALA A 108 -2.76 -10.57 -14.44
CA ALA A 108 -4.01 -10.32 -15.17
C ALA A 108 -4.60 -11.60 -15.79
N ARG A 109 -3.77 -12.51 -16.31
CA ARG A 109 -4.25 -13.82 -16.78
C ARG A 109 -4.82 -14.66 -15.63
N ALA A 110 -4.18 -14.63 -14.46
CA ALA A 110 -4.66 -15.34 -13.27
C ALA A 110 -5.99 -14.74 -12.75
N VAL A 111 -6.18 -13.41 -12.80
CA VAL A 111 -7.47 -12.76 -12.51
C VAL A 111 -8.56 -13.28 -13.44
N ARG A 112 -8.31 -13.34 -14.75
CA ARG A 112 -9.28 -13.89 -15.72
C ARG A 112 -9.55 -15.38 -15.51
N ALA A 113 -8.57 -16.14 -15.05
CA ALA A 113 -8.78 -17.55 -14.67
C ALA A 113 -9.68 -17.66 -13.45
N PHE A 114 -9.47 -16.83 -12.43
CA PHE A 114 -10.34 -16.72 -11.26
C PHE A 114 -11.78 -16.35 -11.68
N GLU A 115 -11.93 -15.35 -12.53
CA GLU A 115 -13.23 -14.92 -13.05
C GLU A 115 -13.97 -16.08 -13.73
N ARG A 116 -13.33 -16.77 -14.69
CA ARG A 116 -13.94 -17.94 -15.35
C ARG A 116 -14.36 -19.02 -14.40
N ALA A 117 -13.59 -19.28 -13.35
CA ALA A 117 -13.86 -20.33 -12.39
C ALA A 117 -15.02 -20.01 -11.42
N TYR A 118 -15.21 -18.72 -11.09
CA TYR A 118 -16.12 -18.32 -10.02
C TYR A 118 -17.32 -17.49 -10.49
N GLN A 119 -17.28 -16.89 -11.69
CA GLN A 119 -18.31 -15.96 -12.18
C GLN A 119 -19.72 -16.57 -12.17
N ALA A 120 -19.87 -17.81 -12.69
CA ALA A 120 -21.18 -18.43 -12.81
C ALA A 120 -21.89 -18.67 -11.47
N LYS A 121 -21.13 -18.97 -10.42
CA LYS A 121 -21.67 -19.34 -9.10
C LYS A 121 -21.56 -18.23 -8.06
N TYR A 122 -20.54 -17.38 -8.18
CA TYR A 122 -20.20 -16.37 -7.18
C TYR A 122 -19.87 -15.01 -7.82
N PRO A 123 -20.77 -14.39 -8.63
CA PRO A 123 -20.49 -13.18 -9.37
C PRO A 123 -20.10 -12.00 -8.47
N LYS A 124 -20.67 -11.92 -7.25
CA LYS A 124 -20.30 -10.88 -6.27
C LYS A 124 -18.88 -11.03 -5.74
N VAL A 125 -18.36 -12.25 -5.71
CA VAL A 125 -16.98 -12.53 -5.29
C VAL A 125 -16.00 -12.10 -6.38
N VAL A 126 -16.31 -12.41 -7.64
CA VAL A 126 -15.53 -11.98 -8.79
C VAL A 126 -15.50 -10.45 -8.85
N LYS A 127 -16.65 -9.79 -8.74
CA LYS A 127 -16.74 -8.33 -8.73
C LYS A 127 -15.85 -7.68 -7.64
N ARG A 128 -15.76 -8.27 -6.44
CA ARG A 128 -14.86 -7.77 -5.39
C ARG A 128 -13.38 -7.78 -5.78
N LEU A 129 -12.97 -8.70 -6.65
CA LEU A 129 -11.60 -8.77 -7.15
C LEU A 129 -11.40 -7.78 -8.32
N THR A 130 -12.28 -7.84 -9.31
CA THR A 130 -12.11 -7.10 -10.58
C THR A 130 -12.34 -5.59 -10.44
N ASP A 131 -13.22 -5.15 -9.52
CA ASP A 131 -13.45 -3.73 -9.28
C ASP A 131 -12.20 -2.99 -8.75
N ASP A 132 -11.24 -3.69 -8.17
CA ASP A 132 -10.02 -3.11 -7.61
C ASP A 132 -8.76 -3.68 -8.30
N GLU A 133 -8.88 -4.24 -9.51
CA GLU A 133 -7.75 -4.92 -10.20
C GLU A 133 -6.54 -4.00 -10.35
N ASP A 134 -6.76 -2.77 -10.80
CA ASP A 134 -5.66 -1.81 -11.03
C ASP A 134 -4.92 -1.47 -9.74
N GLU A 135 -5.64 -1.21 -8.65
CA GLU A 135 -5.05 -0.92 -7.35
C GLU A 135 -4.43 -2.15 -6.70
N LEU A 136 -4.91 -3.35 -7.02
CA LEU A 136 -4.33 -4.60 -6.53
C LEU A 136 -3.03 -4.95 -7.24
N LEU A 137 -2.88 -4.58 -8.51
CA LEU A 137 -1.73 -4.88 -9.36
C LEU A 137 -0.73 -3.70 -9.46
N ALA A 138 -0.99 -2.58 -8.80
CA ALA A 138 -0.14 -1.39 -8.88
C ALA A 138 1.31 -1.65 -8.44
N PHE A 139 1.53 -2.57 -7.49
CA PHE A 139 2.87 -2.89 -6.97
C PHE A 139 3.82 -3.45 -8.03
N PHE A 140 3.33 -4.03 -9.15
CA PHE A 140 4.17 -4.53 -10.24
C PHE A 140 4.96 -3.42 -10.96
N ASP A 141 4.49 -2.18 -10.84
CA ASP A 141 5.13 -1.00 -11.42
C ASP A 141 6.18 -0.36 -10.47
N PHE A 142 6.65 -1.12 -9.47
CA PHE A 142 7.68 -0.76 -8.49
C PHE A 142 8.77 -1.83 -8.44
N PRO A 143 9.97 -1.54 -7.86
CA PRO A 143 11.04 -2.53 -7.76
C PRO A 143 10.56 -3.87 -7.18
N ALA A 144 10.99 -4.97 -7.78
CA ALA A 144 10.57 -6.31 -7.35
C ALA A 144 10.91 -6.59 -5.87
N GLU A 145 12.03 -6.05 -5.40
CA GLU A 145 12.48 -6.14 -4.01
C GLU A 145 11.51 -5.48 -3.02
N HIS A 146 10.75 -4.48 -3.50
CA HIS A 146 9.76 -3.77 -2.70
C HIS A 146 8.41 -4.48 -2.63
N TRP A 147 8.08 -5.39 -3.52
CA TRP A 147 6.74 -6.00 -3.63
C TRP A 147 6.23 -6.60 -2.32
N ILE A 148 7.12 -7.26 -1.56
CA ILE A 148 6.75 -7.84 -0.26
C ILE A 148 6.26 -6.78 0.74
N HIS A 149 6.75 -5.55 0.63
CA HIS A 149 6.37 -4.44 1.49
C HIS A 149 5.13 -3.69 0.97
N LEU A 150 4.87 -3.74 -0.34
CA LEU A 150 3.79 -3.00 -0.99
C LEU A 150 2.48 -3.80 -1.04
N ARG A 151 2.53 -5.12 -1.03
CA ARG A 151 1.33 -5.99 -1.12
C ARG A 151 0.50 -6.05 0.16
N THR A 152 0.97 -5.50 1.28
CA THR A 152 0.33 -5.72 2.59
C THR A 152 0.56 -4.56 3.56
N THR A 153 -0.40 -4.36 4.45
CA THR A 153 -0.32 -3.45 5.59
C THR A 153 0.26 -4.13 6.86
N ASN A 154 0.77 -5.35 6.77
CA ASN A 154 1.32 -6.13 7.89
C ASN A 154 2.29 -5.36 8.82
N PRO A 155 3.17 -4.46 8.34
CA PRO A 155 4.03 -3.69 9.23
C PRO A 155 3.25 -2.86 10.26
N ILE A 156 2.14 -2.26 9.86
CA ILE A 156 1.26 -1.51 10.76
C ILE A 156 0.50 -2.47 11.68
N GLU A 157 -0.06 -3.55 11.13
CA GLU A 157 -0.88 -4.50 11.87
C GLU A 157 -0.11 -5.23 12.96
N SER A 158 1.14 -5.64 12.70
CA SER A 158 2.00 -6.27 13.70
C SER A 158 2.32 -5.33 14.87
N THR A 159 2.52 -4.05 14.58
CA THR A 159 2.70 -3.02 15.60
C THR A 159 1.44 -2.86 16.45
N PHE A 160 0.26 -2.83 15.82
CA PHE A 160 -1.01 -2.76 16.53
C PHE A 160 -1.35 -4.01 17.33
N ALA A 161 -0.89 -5.18 16.94
CA ALA A 161 -1.04 -6.39 17.76
C ALA A 161 -0.34 -6.23 19.11
N THR A 162 0.88 -5.66 19.12
CA THR A 162 1.60 -5.33 20.35
C THR A 162 0.87 -4.26 21.18
N VAL A 163 0.38 -3.21 20.56
CA VAL A 163 -0.40 -2.16 21.21
C VAL A 163 -1.65 -2.77 21.88
N ARG A 164 -2.43 -3.56 21.15
CA ARG A 164 -3.63 -4.25 21.69
C ARG A 164 -3.31 -5.15 22.87
N LEU A 165 -2.23 -5.91 22.80
CA LEU A 165 -1.80 -6.77 23.91
C LEU A 165 -1.51 -5.93 25.17
N ARG A 166 -0.74 -4.85 25.03
CA ARG A 166 -0.37 -3.99 26.17
C ARG A 166 -1.57 -3.27 26.77
N THR A 167 -2.44 -2.70 25.92
CA THR A 167 -3.66 -2.02 26.40
C THR A 167 -4.61 -2.98 27.13
N LYS A 168 -4.69 -4.26 26.67
CA LYS A 168 -5.48 -5.29 27.35
C LYS A 168 -4.91 -5.63 28.74
N VAL A 169 -3.60 -5.78 28.86
CA VAL A 169 -2.92 -6.12 30.12
C VAL A 169 -3.06 -4.98 31.14
N THR A 170 -2.96 -3.73 30.71
CA THR A 170 -3.09 -2.55 31.60
C THR A 170 -4.55 -2.18 31.92
N LYS A 171 -5.53 -2.93 31.39
CA LYS A 171 -6.98 -2.64 31.54
C LYS A 171 -7.39 -1.23 31.08
N GLY A 172 -6.65 -0.66 30.15
CA GLY A 172 -6.85 0.69 29.61
C GLY A 172 -5.95 1.73 30.25
N ALA A 173 -5.99 2.95 29.73
CA ALA A 173 -5.07 4.04 30.11
C ALA A 173 -5.73 5.13 30.99
N GLY A 174 -6.94 4.90 31.49
CA GLY A 174 -7.66 5.82 32.39
C GLY A 174 -8.25 7.07 31.73
N SER A 175 -7.61 7.61 30.68
CA SER A 175 -8.12 8.73 29.87
C SER A 175 -7.75 8.62 28.40
N ARG A 176 -8.48 9.37 27.54
CA ARG A 176 -8.20 9.45 26.09
C ARG A 176 -6.78 9.96 25.81
N ALA A 177 -6.35 11.01 26.49
CA ALA A 177 -5.01 11.58 26.33
C ALA A 177 -3.92 10.58 26.77
N ALA A 178 -4.10 9.90 27.89
CA ALA A 178 -3.18 8.87 28.37
C ALA A 178 -3.14 7.66 27.43
N ALA A 179 -4.27 7.27 26.83
CA ALA A 179 -4.34 6.21 25.83
C ALA A 179 -3.53 6.57 24.59
N LEU A 180 -3.69 7.78 24.04
CA LEU A 180 -2.92 8.25 22.89
C LEU A 180 -1.42 8.30 23.19
N ALA A 181 -1.03 8.87 24.34
CA ALA A 181 0.37 8.94 24.76
C ALA A 181 0.98 7.54 24.91
N MET A 182 0.25 6.59 25.50
CA MET A 182 0.70 5.21 25.63
C MET A 182 0.88 4.54 24.26
N VAL A 183 -0.09 4.67 23.37
CA VAL A 183 0.01 4.10 22.00
C VAL A 183 1.16 4.72 21.24
N PHE A 184 1.33 6.04 21.31
CA PHE A 184 2.45 6.73 20.68
C PHE A 184 3.79 6.16 21.17
N LYS A 185 3.99 6.04 22.47
CA LYS A 185 5.23 5.47 23.05
C LYS A 185 5.46 4.02 22.69
N LEU A 186 4.41 3.22 22.55
CA LEU A 186 4.53 1.83 22.10
C LEU A 186 4.92 1.75 20.62
N ILE A 187 4.37 2.60 19.75
CA ILE A 187 4.73 2.65 18.34
C ILE A 187 6.16 3.20 18.18
N GLU A 188 6.52 4.27 18.89
CA GLU A 188 7.88 4.83 18.90
C GLU A 188 8.92 3.78 19.31
N SER A 189 8.65 3.02 20.36
CA SER A 189 9.50 1.89 20.79
C SER A 189 9.56 0.76 19.75
N ALA A 190 8.47 0.49 19.04
CA ALA A 190 8.46 -0.50 17.95
C ALA A 190 9.23 -0.01 16.74
N GLN A 191 9.15 1.28 16.41
CA GLN A 191 9.86 1.91 15.29
C GLN A 191 11.37 1.69 15.36
N ALA A 192 11.97 1.73 16.52
CA ALA A 192 13.39 1.47 16.71
C ALA A 192 13.84 0.07 16.22
N ARG A 193 12.89 -0.86 16.05
CA ARG A 193 13.13 -2.24 15.60
C ARG A 193 12.58 -2.53 14.19
N TRP A 194 11.97 -1.55 13.54
CA TRP A 194 11.48 -1.74 12.19
C TRP A 194 12.66 -1.87 11.22
N ARG A 195 12.64 -2.91 10.44
CA ARG A 195 13.62 -3.09 9.38
C ARG A 195 13.30 -2.16 8.21
N ALA A 196 14.33 -1.62 7.59
CA ALA A 196 14.20 -0.90 6.32
C ALA A 196 13.51 -1.79 5.25
N VAL A 197 13.05 -1.18 4.18
CA VAL A 197 12.59 -1.94 3.02
C VAL A 197 13.78 -2.65 2.37
N ASN A 198 13.50 -3.73 1.65
CA ASN A 198 14.54 -4.41 0.86
C ASN A 198 15.08 -3.45 -0.22
N ALA A 199 16.33 -3.57 -0.60
CA ALA A 199 16.98 -2.68 -1.59
C ALA A 199 16.67 -1.19 -1.35
N PRO A 200 17.01 -0.63 -0.18
CA PRO A 200 16.60 0.72 0.23
C PRO A 200 17.06 1.81 -0.75
N HIS A 201 18.18 1.61 -1.46
CA HIS A 201 18.69 2.53 -2.48
C HIS A 201 17.70 2.75 -3.64
N LEU A 202 16.82 1.79 -3.95
CA LEU A 202 15.80 1.93 -5.00
C LEU A 202 14.67 2.89 -4.60
N VAL A 203 14.48 3.19 -3.30
CA VAL A 203 13.47 4.16 -2.84
C VAL A 203 13.77 5.56 -3.39
N ALA A 204 15.04 5.93 -3.48
CA ALA A 204 15.43 7.22 -4.06
C ALA A 204 15.05 7.30 -5.54
N LEU A 205 15.23 6.23 -6.31
CA LEU A 205 14.83 6.16 -7.73
C LEU A 205 13.31 6.26 -7.89
N VAL A 206 12.55 5.52 -7.08
CA VAL A 206 11.07 5.61 -7.07
C VAL A 206 10.62 7.04 -6.80
N ARG A 207 11.21 7.72 -5.82
CA ARG A 207 10.89 9.11 -5.48
C ARG A 207 11.30 10.11 -6.56
N ALA A 208 12.35 9.80 -7.32
CA ALA A 208 12.79 10.59 -8.48
C ALA A 208 11.92 10.38 -9.73
N GLY A 209 10.91 9.51 -9.66
CA GLY A 209 10.01 9.22 -10.77
C GLY A 209 10.55 8.21 -11.79
N ALA A 210 11.54 7.40 -11.40
CA ALA A 210 12.02 6.31 -12.25
C ALA A 210 10.89 5.30 -12.53
N THR A 211 10.80 4.86 -13.76
CA THR A 211 9.78 3.90 -14.22
C THR A 211 10.29 2.48 -14.01
N PHE A 212 9.42 1.63 -13.49
CA PHE A 212 9.67 0.20 -13.36
C PHE A 212 8.60 -0.57 -14.12
N LEU A 213 8.99 -1.63 -14.79
CA LEU A 213 8.08 -2.57 -15.47
C LEU A 213 8.34 -3.98 -14.94
N ASN A 214 7.31 -4.58 -14.36
CA ASN A 214 7.43 -5.91 -13.74
C ASN A 214 8.63 -6.01 -12.78
N GLY A 215 8.81 -4.99 -11.96
CA GLY A 215 9.85 -4.93 -10.94
C GLY A 215 11.24 -4.52 -11.42
N LYS A 216 11.46 -4.35 -12.71
CA LYS A 216 12.76 -3.96 -13.30
C LYS A 216 12.75 -2.50 -13.70
N LEU A 217 13.87 -1.81 -13.44
CA LEU A 217 14.06 -0.45 -13.87
C LEU A 217 14.04 -0.37 -15.40
N VAL A 218 13.22 0.53 -15.94
CA VAL A 218 13.22 0.86 -17.37
C VAL A 218 14.24 1.98 -17.58
N GLU A 219 15.37 1.65 -18.20
CA GLU A 219 16.36 2.63 -18.60
C GLU A 219 15.75 3.52 -19.70
N ARG A 220 15.86 4.84 -19.57
CA ARG A 220 15.52 5.73 -20.67
C ARG A 220 16.50 5.44 -21.83
N PRO A 221 16.01 5.31 -23.07
CA PRO A 221 16.92 5.35 -24.20
C PRO A 221 17.76 6.62 -24.09
N GLU A 222 19.09 6.51 -24.18
CA GLU A 222 19.96 7.68 -24.27
C GLU A 222 19.45 8.53 -25.43
N GLU A 223 19.04 9.77 -25.16
CA GLU A 223 18.78 10.75 -26.22
C GLU A 223 20.10 10.92 -26.97
N THR A 224 20.21 10.33 -28.15
CA THR A 224 21.33 10.56 -29.06
C THR A 224 21.34 12.06 -29.32
N PRO A 225 22.42 12.80 -28.96
CA PRO A 225 22.45 14.22 -29.21
C PRO A 225 22.23 14.44 -30.71
N ALA A 226 21.26 15.30 -31.03
CA ALA A 226 20.99 15.70 -32.40
C ALA A 226 22.30 16.22 -33.00
N VAL A 227 22.80 15.53 -34.03
CA VAL A 227 23.92 15.99 -34.83
C VAL A 227 23.44 17.25 -35.51
N GLU A 228 23.92 18.42 -35.04
CA GLU A 228 23.76 19.66 -35.76
C GLU A 228 24.47 19.49 -37.12
N GLU A 229 23.68 19.28 -38.17
CA GLU A 229 24.16 19.45 -39.52
C GLU A 229 24.56 20.91 -39.72
N SER A 230 25.86 21.20 -39.56
CA SER A 230 26.42 22.43 -40.00
C SER A 230 26.30 22.57 -41.50
N THR A 231 25.31 23.33 -41.97
CA THR A 231 25.17 23.76 -43.35
C THR A 231 26.35 24.69 -43.66
N ILE A 232 27.36 24.12 -44.30
CA ILE A 232 28.43 24.93 -44.93
C ILE A 232 27.80 25.49 -46.21
N ALA A 233 27.43 26.79 -46.15
CA ALA A 233 27.11 27.58 -47.31
C ALA A 233 28.41 27.99 -48.00
N ALA A 234 28.58 27.58 -49.27
CA ALA A 234 29.58 28.06 -50.20
C ALA A 234 29.13 29.38 -50.87
#